data_df82fb1d6001ce89aceeef3df3a56251
#
_entry.id   df82fb1d6001ce89aceeef3df3a56251
#
_cell.length_a   1.000
_cell.length_b   1.000
_cell.length_c   1.000
_cell.angle_alpha   90.00
_cell.angle_beta   90.00
_cell.angle_gamma   90.00
#
_symmetry.space_group_name_H-M   'P 1'
#
loop_
_entity.id
_entity.type
_entity.pdbx_description
1 polymer ?
#
loop_
_entity_poly.entity_id
_entity_poly.type
_entity_poly.pdbx_seq_one_letter_code
_entity_poly.pdbx_strand_id
1 'polypeptide(L)'
;INYLSVNQIKFYHFVFYGSPAYLVVPIFLFLKGYLKYNLQCTNYWIPLIRGLIFAPMPFITFISLKNINLPEFTTLNMSAPLVAAIYGFFFLKEKLNLFVYISLAIGFLGVIFVIQPGFDNFNIYFLVTLFGVFLITITTTIVNKFNTVTTTLGYFLYGGLIIHVISFLLFILDPIKVSYNIFLLITIASIFINIALFLATFSFKKAQKHYSSIFCLVYLQILWSSIIGFYFFNEYLNNYAIIGACLIIISGIISVPGQFKQINDK
;
A
#
# COMPACT_ATOMS: atom_id res chain seq x y z
N ILE A 1 -10.50 12.13 0.51
CA ILE A 1 -11.28 11.43 -0.52
C ILE A 1 -12.73 11.87 -0.42
N ASN A 2 -13.38 11.83 0.75
CA ASN A 2 -14.77 12.29 0.90
C ASN A 2 -14.98 13.73 0.37
N TYR A 3 -14.11 14.66 0.72
CA TYR A 3 -14.14 16.04 0.20
C TYR A 3 -13.97 16.10 -1.32
N LEU A 4 -13.11 15.27 -1.89
CA LEU A 4 -12.88 15.20 -3.35
C LEU A 4 -14.06 14.55 -4.07
N SER A 5 -14.70 13.54 -3.49
CA SER A 5 -15.86 12.87 -4.08
C SER A 5 -17.09 13.78 -4.18
N VAL A 6 -17.29 14.69 -3.22
CA VAL A 6 -18.33 15.73 -3.29
C VAL A 6 -18.13 16.65 -4.51
N ASN A 7 -16.89 16.90 -4.90
CA ASN A 7 -16.51 17.70 -6.07
C ASN A 7 -16.44 16.86 -7.37
N GLN A 8 -17.04 15.67 -7.41
CA GLN A 8 -17.06 14.75 -8.57
C GLN A 8 -15.66 14.31 -9.05
N ILE A 9 -14.64 14.45 -8.23
CA ILE A 9 -13.28 14.07 -8.55
C ILE A 9 -13.14 12.56 -8.38
N LYS A 10 -12.79 11.87 -9.46
CA LYS A 10 -12.50 10.44 -9.49
C LYS A 10 -11.00 10.18 -9.27
N PHE A 11 -10.63 8.91 -9.03
CA PHE A 11 -9.22 8.55 -8.74
C PHE A 11 -8.24 8.97 -9.84
N TYR A 12 -8.62 8.86 -11.12
CA TYR A 12 -7.74 9.22 -12.22
C TYR A 12 -7.54 10.74 -12.35
N HIS A 13 -8.54 11.57 -11.98
CA HIS A 13 -8.34 13.01 -11.86
C HIS A 13 -7.31 13.34 -10.79
N PHE A 14 -7.41 12.68 -9.61
CA PHE A 14 -6.44 12.86 -8.52
C PHE A 14 -5.02 12.48 -8.96
N VAL A 15 -4.84 11.32 -9.61
CA VAL A 15 -3.53 10.87 -10.09
C VAL A 15 -3.00 11.78 -11.21
N PHE A 16 -3.86 12.21 -12.14
CA PHE A 16 -3.48 13.10 -13.23
C PHE A 16 -2.99 14.45 -12.72
N TYR A 17 -3.78 15.14 -11.89
CA TYR A 17 -3.39 16.42 -11.31
C TYR A 17 -2.22 16.30 -10.33
N GLY A 18 -2.01 15.13 -9.75
CA GLY A 18 -0.84 14.81 -8.91
C GLY A 18 0.43 14.43 -9.71
N SER A 19 0.34 14.23 -11.03
CA SER A 19 1.49 13.81 -11.85
C SER A 19 2.69 14.76 -11.81
N PRO A 20 2.55 16.09 -11.69
CA PRO A 20 3.71 16.97 -11.49
C PRO A 20 4.56 16.59 -10.28
N ALA A 21 3.93 16.19 -9.17
CA ALA A 21 4.64 15.77 -7.97
C ALA A 21 5.46 14.47 -8.19
N TYR A 22 4.96 13.55 -9.02
CA TYR A 22 5.69 12.35 -9.42
C TYR A 22 6.93 12.68 -10.27
N LEU A 23 6.85 13.69 -11.14
CA LEU A 23 7.92 14.07 -12.05
C LEU A 23 9.02 14.92 -11.41
N VAL A 24 8.79 15.51 -10.22
CA VAL A 24 9.78 16.36 -9.54
C VAL A 24 11.11 15.65 -9.34
N VAL A 25 11.08 14.41 -8.83
CA VAL A 25 12.32 13.65 -8.55
C VAL A 25 13.12 13.33 -9.81
N PRO A 26 12.51 12.75 -10.88
CA PRO A 26 13.26 12.50 -12.11
C PRO A 26 13.76 13.77 -12.79
N ILE A 27 13.01 14.88 -12.78
CA ILE A 27 13.45 16.16 -13.33
C ILE A 27 14.65 16.68 -12.55
N PHE A 28 14.62 16.65 -11.22
CA PHE A 28 15.75 17.08 -10.39
C PHE A 28 17.02 16.26 -10.68
N LEU A 29 16.89 14.94 -10.81
CA LEU A 29 18.01 14.05 -11.12
C LEU A 29 18.52 14.25 -12.57
N PHE A 30 17.64 14.57 -13.50
CA PHE A 30 18.03 14.92 -14.87
C PHE A 30 18.90 16.20 -14.88
N LEU A 31 18.47 17.24 -14.18
CA LEU A 31 19.21 18.50 -14.07
C LEU A 31 20.58 18.33 -13.39
N LYS A 32 20.72 17.37 -12.49
CA LYS A 32 21.98 17.03 -11.80
C LYS A 32 22.84 16.03 -12.58
N GLY A 33 22.41 15.53 -13.74
CA GLY A 33 23.14 14.55 -14.54
C GLY A 33 23.15 13.11 -13.98
N TYR A 34 22.41 12.84 -12.89
CA TYR A 34 22.38 11.53 -12.23
C TYR A 34 21.29 10.60 -12.75
N LEU A 35 20.45 11.04 -13.69
CA LEU A 35 19.27 10.26 -14.13
C LEU A 35 19.69 8.91 -14.73
N LYS A 36 20.67 8.90 -15.64
CA LYS A 36 21.12 7.69 -16.34
C LYS A 36 21.61 6.61 -15.36
N TYR A 37 22.38 6.98 -14.35
CA TYR A 37 22.88 6.06 -13.35
C TYR A 37 21.74 5.49 -12.47
N ASN A 38 20.81 6.36 -12.08
CA ASN A 38 19.71 5.97 -11.20
C ASN A 38 18.57 5.21 -11.91
N LEU A 39 18.52 5.20 -13.25
CA LEU A 39 17.53 4.48 -14.06
C LEU A 39 18.08 3.19 -14.69
N GLN A 40 19.28 2.75 -14.29
CA GLN A 40 19.80 1.47 -14.78
C GLN A 40 18.85 0.33 -14.47
N CYS A 41 18.53 -0.46 -15.48
CA CYS A 41 17.65 -1.60 -15.37
C CYS A 41 18.13 -2.73 -16.28
N THR A 42 18.30 -3.92 -15.72
CA THR A 42 18.71 -5.11 -16.47
C THR A 42 17.54 -5.80 -17.17
N ASN A 43 16.34 -5.65 -16.61
CA ASN A 43 15.11 -6.21 -17.19
C ASN A 43 13.92 -5.29 -16.90
N TYR A 44 13.48 -4.53 -17.88
CA TYR A 44 12.39 -3.56 -17.76
C TYR A 44 11.01 -4.20 -17.53
N TRP A 45 10.82 -5.46 -17.92
CA TRP A 45 9.55 -6.16 -17.73
C TRP A 45 9.18 -6.30 -16.25
N ILE A 46 10.16 -6.50 -15.38
CA ILE A 46 9.90 -6.71 -13.94
C ILE A 46 9.27 -5.48 -13.28
N PRO A 47 9.86 -4.27 -13.34
CA PRO A 47 9.23 -3.09 -12.77
C PRO A 47 7.94 -2.67 -13.51
N LEU A 48 7.79 -2.97 -14.81
CA LEU A 48 6.56 -2.69 -15.55
C LEU A 48 5.42 -3.64 -15.12
N ILE A 49 5.67 -4.95 -15.02
CA ILE A 49 4.68 -5.91 -14.50
C ILE A 49 4.27 -5.54 -13.08
N ARG A 50 5.23 -5.18 -12.22
CA ARG A 50 4.93 -4.66 -10.89
C ARG A 50 4.01 -3.44 -10.96
N GLY A 51 4.28 -2.50 -11.86
CA GLY A 51 3.47 -1.31 -12.09
C GLY A 51 2.05 -1.65 -12.56
N LEU A 52 1.90 -2.62 -13.44
CA LEU A 52 0.60 -3.11 -13.91
C LEU A 52 -0.23 -3.72 -12.77
N ILE A 53 0.40 -4.53 -11.91
CA ILE A 53 -0.25 -5.10 -10.72
C ILE A 53 -0.62 -4.01 -9.71
N PHE A 54 0.20 -2.95 -9.60
CA PHE A 54 -0.07 -1.81 -8.71
C PHE A 54 -1.13 -0.84 -9.25
N ALA A 55 -1.33 -0.78 -10.56
CA ALA A 55 -2.20 0.20 -11.22
C ALA A 55 -3.65 0.25 -10.67
N PRO A 56 -4.31 -0.84 -10.24
CA PRO A 56 -5.63 -0.80 -9.62
C PRO A 56 -5.67 -0.16 -8.23
N MET A 57 -4.52 -0.02 -7.53
CA MET A 57 -4.47 0.42 -6.13
C MET A 57 -5.11 1.78 -5.85
N PRO A 58 -4.85 2.85 -6.62
CA PRO A 58 -5.53 4.13 -6.40
C PRO A 58 -7.04 4.03 -6.53
N PHE A 59 -7.54 3.21 -7.47
CA PHE A 59 -8.97 2.97 -7.63
C PHE A 59 -9.54 2.22 -6.42
N ILE A 60 -8.90 1.14 -5.99
CA ILE A 60 -9.29 0.35 -4.81
C ILE A 60 -9.33 1.25 -3.57
N THR A 61 -8.27 2.02 -3.32
CA THR A 61 -8.18 2.94 -2.18
C THR A 61 -9.30 3.99 -2.24
N PHE A 62 -9.55 4.57 -3.41
CA PHE A 62 -10.55 5.62 -3.57
C PHE A 62 -11.97 5.10 -3.36
N ILE A 63 -12.31 3.94 -3.92
CA ILE A 63 -13.65 3.35 -3.78
C ILE A 63 -13.86 2.80 -2.36
N SER A 64 -12.84 2.22 -1.75
CA SER A 64 -12.93 1.73 -0.36
C SER A 64 -13.17 2.88 0.60
N LEU A 65 -12.33 3.92 0.60
CA LEU A 65 -12.46 5.07 1.51
C LEU A 65 -13.70 5.96 1.24
N LYS A 66 -14.41 5.73 0.14
CA LYS A 66 -15.73 6.33 -0.08
C LYS A 66 -16.85 5.57 0.66
N ASN A 67 -16.68 4.29 0.93
CA ASN A 67 -17.74 3.38 1.37
C ASN A 67 -17.46 2.75 2.75
N ILE A 68 -16.24 2.84 3.26
CA ILE A 68 -15.83 2.39 4.61
C ILE A 68 -15.02 3.47 5.31
N ASN A 69 -15.02 3.46 6.63
CA ASN A 69 -14.31 4.43 7.45
C ASN A 69 -12.81 4.27 7.36
N LEU A 70 -12.05 5.35 7.55
CA LEU A 70 -10.59 5.34 7.52
C LEU A 70 -9.97 4.35 8.52
N PRO A 71 -10.43 4.27 9.79
CA PRO A 71 -9.92 3.28 10.73
C PRO A 71 -10.16 1.82 10.30
N GLU A 72 -11.34 1.49 9.74
CA GLU A 72 -11.65 0.15 9.22
C GLU A 72 -10.78 -0.20 8.01
N PHE A 73 -10.65 0.74 7.06
CA PHE A 73 -9.75 0.59 5.91
C PHE A 73 -8.31 0.30 6.35
N THR A 74 -7.79 1.05 7.33
CA THR A 74 -6.41 0.85 7.82
C THR A 74 -6.26 -0.44 8.60
N THR A 75 -7.28 -0.84 9.38
CA THR A 75 -7.27 -2.13 10.08
C THR A 75 -7.17 -3.30 9.11
N LEU A 76 -7.92 -3.27 8.00
CA LEU A 76 -7.80 -4.30 6.97
C LEU A 76 -6.42 -4.29 6.29
N ASN A 77 -5.84 -3.12 6.03
CA ASN A 77 -4.48 -3.03 5.50
C ASN A 77 -3.43 -3.64 6.44
N MET A 78 -3.70 -3.72 7.74
CA MET A 78 -2.84 -4.41 8.70
C MET A 78 -2.82 -5.92 8.57
N SER A 79 -3.65 -6.51 7.72
CA SER A 79 -3.49 -7.91 7.32
C SER A 79 -2.31 -8.11 6.35
N ALA A 80 -1.69 -7.04 5.84
CA ALA A 80 -0.56 -7.13 4.92
C ALA A 80 0.64 -7.96 5.43
N PRO A 81 1.05 -7.92 6.72
CA PRO A 81 2.09 -8.81 7.22
C PRO A 81 1.73 -10.31 7.12
N LEU A 82 0.45 -10.66 7.27
CA LEU A 82 -0.03 -12.04 7.12
C LEU A 82 0.09 -12.49 5.67
N VAL A 83 -0.37 -11.66 4.74
CA VAL A 83 -0.22 -11.91 3.30
C VAL A 83 1.26 -11.94 2.89
N ALA A 84 2.10 -11.09 3.49
CA ALA A 84 3.55 -11.09 3.27
C ALA A 84 4.20 -12.40 3.73
N ALA A 85 3.78 -12.98 4.86
CA ALA A 85 4.28 -14.28 5.32
C ALA A 85 3.90 -15.40 4.34
N ILE A 86 2.66 -15.39 3.83
CA ILE A 86 2.20 -16.34 2.80
C ILE A 86 3.05 -16.20 1.52
N TYR A 87 3.27 -14.99 1.02
CA TYR A 87 4.09 -14.77 -0.15
C TYR A 87 5.57 -15.09 0.09
N GLY A 88 6.08 -14.81 1.29
CA GLY A 88 7.42 -15.20 1.73
C GLY A 88 7.62 -16.70 1.61
N PHE A 89 6.65 -17.48 2.09
CA PHE A 89 6.69 -18.93 1.97
C PHE A 89 6.68 -19.41 0.51
N PHE A 90 5.70 -18.98 -0.29
CA PHE A 90 5.56 -19.48 -1.66
C PHE A 90 6.59 -18.93 -2.65
N PHE A 91 6.89 -17.63 -2.60
CA PHE A 91 7.72 -16.97 -3.61
C PHE A 91 9.18 -16.79 -3.20
N LEU A 92 9.45 -16.59 -1.91
CA LEU A 92 10.81 -16.43 -1.39
C LEU A 92 11.37 -17.73 -0.79
N LYS A 93 10.55 -18.80 -0.73
CA LYS A 93 10.87 -20.09 -0.11
C LYS A 93 11.31 -19.97 1.34
N GLU A 94 10.73 -19.00 2.06
CA GLU A 94 10.95 -18.83 3.49
C GLU A 94 10.30 -20.01 4.24
N LYS A 95 11.03 -20.59 5.21
CA LYS A 95 10.45 -21.63 6.07
C LYS A 95 9.61 -20.96 7.15
N LEU A 96 8.32 -21.27 7.21
CA LEU A 96 7.45 -20.78 8.27
C LEU A 96 7.66 -21.65 9.52
N ASN A 97 7.84 -21.04 10.68
CA ASN A 97 7.85 -21.72 11.94
C ASN A 97 6.46 -21.74 12.61
N LEU A 98 6.32 -22.46 13.71
CA LEU A 98 5.05 -22.58 14.44
C LEU A 98 4.46 -21.21 14.85
N PHE A 99 5.31 -20.24 15.25
CA PHE A 99 4.86 -18.91 15.64
C PHE A 99 4.20 -18.16 14.48
N VAL A 100 4.71 -18.34 13.26
CA VAL A 100 4.12 -17.73 12.06
C VAL A 100 2.75 -18.38 11.76
N TYR A 101 2.61 -19.70 11.89
CA TYR A 101 1.30 -20.36 11.71
C TYR A 101 0.26 -19.90 12.74
N ILE A 102 0.64 -19.79 14.02
CA ILE A 102 -0.23 -19.26 15.08
C ILE A 102 -0.62 -17.82 14.77
N SER A 103 0.35 -17.00 14.38
CA SER A 103 0.14 -15.60 13.96
C SER A 103 -0.87 -15.52 12.80
N LEU A 104 -0.71 -16.33 11.77
CA LEU A 104 -1.63 -16.37 10.63
C LEU A 104 -3.06 -16.70 11.07
N ALA A 105 -3.22 -17.69 11.96
CA ALA A 105 -4.53 -18.09 12.47
C ALA A 105 -5.21 -16.96 13.28
N ILE A 106 -4.47 -16.34 14.22
CA ILE A 106 -4.98 -15.22 15.03
C ILE A 106 -5.31 -14.01 14.14
N GLY A 107 -4.44 -13.67 13.20
CA GLY A 107 -4.65 -12.55 12.30
C GLY A 107 -5.85 -12.77 11.37
N PHE A 108 -6.05 -13.99 10.88
CA PHE A 108 -7.23 -14.34 10.08
C PHE A 108 -8.53 -14.18 10.87
N LEU A 109 -8.56 -14.63 12.15
CA LEU A 109 -9.69 -14.37 13.04
C LEU A 109 -9.91 -12.85 13.21
N GLY A 110 -8.86 -12.08 13.39
CA GLY A 110 -8.96 -10.62 13.47
C GLY A 110 -9.60 -9.99 12.22
N VAL A 111 -9.22 -10.45 11.03
CA VAL A 111 -9.83 -10.00 9.76
C VAL A 111 -11.33 -10.36 9.71
N ILE A 112 -11.73 -11.57 10.16
CA ILE A 112 -13.15 -11.98 10.24
C ILE A 112 -13.93 -11.03 11.15
N PHE A 113 -13.39 -10.67 12.32
CA PHE A 113 -14.04 -9.74 13.24
C PHE A 113 -14.23 -8.34 12.64
N VAL A 114 -13.32 -7.87 11.79
CA VAL A 114 -13.49 -6.58 11.10
C VAL A 114 -14.52 -6.67 9.98
N ILE A 115 -14.47 -7.74 9.18
CA ILE A 115 -15.37 -7.92 8.01
C ILE A 115 -16.80 -8.24 8.44
N GLN A 116 -16.98 -8.97 9.55
CA GLN A 116 -18.29 -9.42 10.06
C GLN A 116 -19.16 -10.08 8.97
N PRO A 117 -18.70 -11.13 8.27
CA PRO A 117 -19.46 -11.76 7.21
C PRO A 117 -20.76 -12.37 7.78
N GLY A 118 -21.89 -12.07 7.13
CA GLY A 118 -23.20 -12.57 7.57
C GLY A 118 -23.90 -11.75 8.66
N PHE A 119 -23.33 -10.65 9.12
CA PHE A 119 -23.97 -9.66 9.99
C PHE A 119 -24.50 -8.47 9.17
N ASP A 120 -25.43 -7.72 9.75
CA ASP A 120 -26.05 -6.55 9.09
C ASP A 120 -25.02 -5.47 8.67
N ASN A 121 -23.85 -5.45 9.30
CA ASN A 121 -22.77 -4.51 9.03
C ASN A 121 -21.80 -4.97 7.91
N PHE A 122 -22.05 -6.12 7.26
CA PHE A 122 -21.17 -6.57 6.17
C PHE A 122 -21.17 -5.59 5.00
N ASN A 123 -19.96 -5.15 4.63
CA ASN A 123 -19.77 -4.26 3.50
C ASN A 123 -18.82 -4.93 2.48
N ILE A 124 -19.27 -5.09 1.24
CA ILE A 124 -18.49 -5.70 0.16
C ILE A 124 -17.14 -4.98 -0.06
N TYR A 125 -17.05 -3.71 0.26
CA TYR A 125 -15.81 -2.93 0.13
C TYR A 125 -14.71 -3.37 1.11
N PHE A 126 -15.03 -4.13 2.15
CA PHE A 126 -14.01 -4.82 2.96
C PHE A 126 -13.23 -5.84 2.12
N LEU A 127 -13.91 -6.62 1.28
CA LEU A 127 -13.26 -7.58 0.38
C LEU A 127 -12.47 -6.87 -0.71
N VAL A 128 -12.96 -5.74 -1.23
CA VAL A 128 -12.22 -4.90 -2.19
C VAL A 128 -10.94 -4.39 -1.56
N THR A 129 -10.98 -3.96 -0.30
CA THR A 129 -9.80 -3.51 0.45
C THR A 129 -8.80 -4.65 0.65
N LEU A 130 -9.26 -5.85 1.06
CA LEU A 130 -8.39 -7.02 1.19
C LEU A 130 -7.74 -7.42 -0.13
N PHE A 131 -8.48 -7.36 -1.24
CA PHE A 131 -7.90 -7.59 -2.56
C PHE A 131 -6.76 -6.60 -2.84
N GLY A 132 -6.93 -5.32 -2.46
CA GLY A 132 -5.85 -4.32 -2.52
C GLY A 132 -4.63 -4.74 -1.67
N VAL A 133 -4.85 -5.29 -0.48
CA VAL A 133 -3.75 -5.80 0.38
C VAL A 133 -2.96 -6.91 -0.33
N PHE A 134 -3.63 -7.84 -1.00
CA PHE A 134 -2.95 -8.87 -1.80
C PHE A 134 -2.12 -8.23 -2.92
N LEU A 135 -2.67 -7.29 -3.67
CA LEU A 135 -1.96 -6.62 -4.76
C LEU A 135 -0.73 -5.84 -4.27
N ILE A 136 -0.86 -5.03 -3.22
CA ILE A 136 0.28 -4.26 -2.73
C ILE A 136 1.37 -5.17 -2.16
N THR A 137 0.99 -6.24 -1.49
CA THR A 137 1.95 -7.18 -0.91
C THR A 137 2.71 -7.96 -2.00
N ILE A 138 2.04 -8.40 -3.08
CA ILE A 138 2.75 -9.04 -4.19
C ILE A 138 3.70 -8.07 -4.90
N THR A 139 3.33 -6.79 -5.06
CA THR A 139 4.20 -5.79 -5.69
C THR A 139 5.46 -5.52 -4.87
N THR A 140 5.37 -5.50 -3.54
CA THR A 140 6.53 -5.33 -2.65
C THR A 140 7.38 -6.59 -2.58
N THR A 141 6.77 -7.79 -2.66
CA THR A 141 7.48 -9.07 -2.78
C THR A 141 8.31 -9.13 -4.06
N ILE A 142 7.78 -8.63 -5.19
CA ILE A 142 8.52 -8.53 -6.45
C ILE A 142 9.74 -7.62 -6.29
N VAL A 143 9.59 -6.45 -5.64
CA VAL A 143 10.71 -5.53 -5.38
C VAL A 143 11.81 -6.18 -4.53
N ASN A 144 11.43 -6.95 -3.51
CA ASN A 144 12.37 -7.66 -2.66
C ASN A 144 13.08 -8.79 -3.42
N LYS A 145 12.33 -9.65 -4.09
CA LYS A 145 12.85 -10.81 -4.82
C LYS A 145 13.81 -10.42 -5.94
N PHE A 146 13.50 -9.37 -6.66
CA PHE A 146 14.27 -8.88 -7.81
C PHE A 146 15.01 -7.58 -7.51
N ASN A 147 15.53 -7.44 -6.30
CA ASN A 147 16.12 -6.19 -5.78
C ASN A 147 17.35 -5.70 -6.56
N THR A 148 18.02 -6.56 -7.33
CA THR A 148 19.20 -6.25 -8.16
C THR A 148 18.85 -5.78 -9.57
N VAL A 149 17.60 -5.96 -10.02
CA VAL A 149 17.19 -5.69 -11.41
C VAL A 149 17.28 -4.21 -11.74
N THR A 150 16.90 -3.35 -10.81
CA THR A 150 16.99 -1.90 -10.99
C THR A 150 17.19 -1.19 -9.65
N THR A 151 17.46 0.11 -9.71
CA THR A 151 17.58 0.96 -8.52
C THR A 151 16.22 1.16 -7.84
N THR A 152 16.20 1.74 -6.64
CA THR A 152 14.94 2.13 -5.98
C THR A 152 14.14 3.11 -6.83
N LEU A 153 14.85 4.08 -7.43
CA LEU A 153 14.23 5.06 -8.30
C LEU A 153 13.67 4.42 -9.58
N GLY A 154 14.40 3.44 -10.15
CA GLY A 154 13.92 2.66 -11.30
C GLY A 154 12.61 1.93 -10.99
N TYR A 155 12.52 1.24 -9.84
CA TYR A 155 11.27 0.61 -9.41
C TYR A 155 10.14 1.62 -9.19
N PHE A 156 10.44 2.78 -8.60
CA PHE A 156 9.45 3.83 -8.39
C PHE A 156 8.95 4.40 -9.71
N LEU A 157 9.85 4.79 -10.63
CA LEU A 157 9.49 5.46 -11.87
C LEU A 157 8.87 4.49 -12.89
N TYR A 158 9.52 3.37 -13.22
CA TYR A 158 8.94 2.43 -14.19
C TYR A 158 7.63 1.82 -13.68
N GLY A 159 7.55 1.53 -12.37
CA GLY A 159 6.33 1.00 -11.76
C GLY A 159 5.20 2.02 -11.68
N GLY A 160 5.51 3.30 -11.43
CA GLY A 160 4.51 4.37 -11.37
C GLY A 160 4.04 4.86 -12.74
N LEU A 161 4.84 4.68 -13.79
CA LEU A 161 4.52 5.19 -15.13
C LEU A 161 3.17 4.67 -15.65
N ILE A 162 2.87 3.39 -15.42
CA ILE A 162 1.65 2.75 -15.92
C ILE A 162 0.40 3.44 -15.38
N ILE A 163 0.32 3.70 -14.07
CA ILE A 163 -0.87 4.34 -13.49
C ILE A 163 -1.02 5.80 -13.97
N HIS A 164 0.09 6.52 -14.18
CA HIS A 164 0.03 7.88 -14.70
C HIS A 164 -0.43 7.92 -16.16
N VAL A 165 0.02 6.97 -16.99
CA VAL A 165 -0.46 6.83 -18.38
C VAL A 165 -1.94 6.47 -18.42
N ILE A 166 -2.37 5.48 -17.62
CA ILE A 166 -3.79 5.10 -17.54
C ILE A 166 -4.65 6.30 -17.08
N SER A 167 -4.20 7.02 -16.05
CA SER A 167 -4.93 8.17 -15.52
C SER A 167 -5.00 9.32 -16.53
N PHE A 168 -3.95 9.54 -17.32
CA PHE A 168 -3.95 10.52 -18.39
C PHE A 168 -4.96 10.15 -19.49
N LEU A 169 -5.01 8.89 -19.93
CA LEU A 169 -5.96 8.41 -20.93
C LEU A 169 -7.41 8.55 -20.43
N LEU A 170 -7.67 8.17 -19.17
CA LEU A 170 -9.00 8.32 -18.56
C LEU A 170 -9.39 9.78 -18.38
N PHE A 171 -8.43 10.68 -18.08
CA PHE A 171 -8.68 12.10 -17.98
C PHE A 171 -9.09 12.72 -19.32
N ILE A 172 -8.52 12.26 -20.45
CA ILE A 172 -8.93 12.73 -21.80
C ILE A 172 -10.39 12.37 -22.07
N LEU A 173 -10.84 11.19 -21.59
CA LEU A 173 -12.23 10.73 -21.81
C LEU A 173 -13.25 11.46 -20.91
N ASP A 174 -12.81 11.95 -19.76
CA ASP A 174 -13.67 12.62 -18.77
C ASP A 174 -12.90 13.78 -18.10
N PRO A 175 -12.66 14.89 -18.82
CA PRO A 175 -11.89 16.00 -18.29
C PRO A 175 -12.74 16.84 -17.31
N ILE A 176 -12.18 17.10 -16.13
CA ILE A 176 -12.79 18.00 -15.13
C ILE A 176 -11.84 19.16 -14.85
N LYS A 177 -12.36 20.38 -14.81
CA LYS A 177 -11.64 21.55 -14.31
C LYS A 177 -11.78 21.60 -12.79
N VAL A 178 -10.65 21.66 -12.09
CA VAL A 178 -10.61 21.81 -10.62
C VAL A 178 -10.31 23.25 -10.24
N SER A 179 -10.84 23.71 -9.10
CA SER A 179 -10.48 25.01 -8.56
C SER A 179 -9.01 25.04 -8.10
N TYR A 180 -8.41 26.21 -8.01
CA TYR A 180 -7.03 26.38 -7.57
C TYR A 180 -6.77 25.74 -6.19
N ASN A 181 -7.70 25.90 -5.25
CA ASN A 181 -7.57 25.32 -3.90
C ASN A 181 -7.55 23.79 -3.93
N ILE A 182 -8.41 23.17 -4.76
CA ILE A 182 -8.44 21.71 -4.92
C ILE A 182 -7.18 21.23 -5.61
N PHE A 183 -6.70 21.91 -6.64
CA PHE A 183 -5.43 21.59 -7.30
C PHE A 183 -4.26 21.62 -6.32
N LEU A 184 -4.17 22.65 -5.48
CA LEU A 184 -3.13 22.78 -4.49
C LEU A 184 -3.17 21.65 -3.46
N LEU A 185 -4.38 21.30 -2.98
CA LEU A 185 -4.58 20.19 -2.05
C LEU A 185 -4.18 18.84 -2.66
N ILE A 186 -4.56 18.57 -3.91
CA ILE A 186 -4.13 17.36 -4.64
C ILE A 186 -2.61 17.32 -4.78
N THR A 187 -1.99 18.43 -5.13
CA THR A 187 -0.54 18.50 -5.33
C THR A 187 0.21 18.21 -4.04
N ILE A 188 -0.19 18.83 -2.93
CA ILE A 188 0.42 18.58 -1.60
C ILE A 188 0.24 17.11 -1.21
N ALA A 189 -0.99 16.58 -1.28
CA ALA A 189 -1.25 15.17 -0.96
C ALA A 189 -0.41 14.23 -1.83
N SER A 190 -0.28 14.53 -3.14
CA SER A 190 0.51 13.72 -4.07
C SER A 190 2.00 13.75 -3.77
N ILE A 191 2.55 14.87 -3.29
CA ILE A 191 3.95 14.94 -2.84
C ILE A 191 4.17 13.96 -1.68
N PHE A 192 3.33 14.01 -0.65
CA PHE A 192 3.45 13.09 0.50
C PHE A 192 3.28 11.61 0.09
N ILE A 193 2.31 11.31 -0.77
CA ILE A 193 2.09 9.95 -1.27
C ILE A 193 3.30 9.45 -2.04
N ASN A 194 3.87 10.26 -2.95
CA ASN A 194 5.03 9.87 -3.75
C ASN A 194 6.28 9.67 -2.88
N ILE A 195 6.50 10.52 -1.87
CA ILE A 195 7.58 10.33 -0.88
C ILE A 195 7.38 9.01 -0.12
N ALA A 196 6.17 8.75 0.37
CA ALA A 196 5.86 7.52 1.09
C ALA A 196 6.07 6.26 0.22
N LEU A 197 5.61 6.26 -1.04
CA LEU A 197 5.80 5.17 -1.99
C LEU A 197 7.27 4.95 -2.34
N PHE A 198 8.04 6.01 -2.48
CA PHE A 198 9.49 5.91 -2.70
C PHE A 198 10.20 5.30 -1.50
N LEU A 199 9.93 5.79 -0.28
CA LEU A 199 10.51 5.28 0.96
C LEU A 199 10.10 3.81 1.22
N ALA A 200 8.85 3.46 0.96
CA ALA A 200 8.38 2.07 1.05
C ALA A 200 9.13 1.17 0.04
N THR A 201 9.25 1.60 -1.21
CA THR A 201 10.01 0.87 -2.23
C THR A 201 11.48 0.69 -1.82
N PHE A 202 12.10 1.73 -1.26
CA PHE A 202 13.47 1.67 -0.74
C PHE A 202 13.59 0.66 0.40
N SER A 203 12.68 0.70 1.38
CA SER A 203 12.67 -0.21 2.52
C SER A 203 12.51 -1.66 2.09
N PHE A 204 11.53 -1.98 1.24
CA PHE A 204 11.32 -3.35 0.76
C PHE A 204 12.46 -3.85 -0.14
N LYS A 205 13.06 -2.97 -0.95
CA LYS A 205 14.23 -3.33 -1.74
C LYS A 205 15.43 -3.70 -0.88
N LYS A 206 15.65 -2.98 0.22
CA LYS A 206 16.76 -3.23 1.16
C LYS A 206 16.47 -4.31 2.21
N ALA A 207 15.21 -4.69 2.38
CA ALA A 207 14.78 -5.65 3.39
C ALA A 207 15.44 -7.02 3.27
N GLN A 208 15.66 -7.50 2.04
CA GLN A 208 16.23 -8.83 1.78
C GLN A 208 15.59 -9.93 2.66
N LYS A 209 16.36 -10.50 3.59
CA LYS A 209 15.93 -11.53 4.53
C LYS A 209 14.98 -11.02 5.64
N HIS A 210 14.85 -9.72 5.82
CA HIS A 210 13.98 -9.09 6.83
C HIS A 210 12.68 -8.54 6.23
N TYR A 211 12.27 -9.03 5.06
CA TYR A 211 11.10 -8.56 4.34
C TYR A 211 9.84 -8.54 5.21
N SER A 212 9.51 -9.67 5.85
CA SER A 212 8.32 -9.78 6.70
C SER A 212 8.41 -8.88 7.95
N SER A 213 9.62 -8.65 8.51
CA SER A 213 9.80 -7.80 9.70
C SER A 213 9.49 -6.33 9.43
N ILE A 214 9.75 -5.84 8.21
CA ILE A 214 9.43 -4.45 7.84
C ILE A 214 7.92 -4.23 7.81
N PHE A 215 7.13 -5.23 7.44
CA PHE A 215 5.68 -5.12 7.49
C PHE A 215 5.12 -4.88 8.89
N CYS A 216 5.83 -5.28 9.95
CA CYS A 216 5.37 -5.01 11.32
C CYS A 216 5.28 -3.51 11.64
N LEU A 217 6.07 -2.67 10.95
CA LEU A 217 5.99 -1.21 11.10
C LEU A 217 4.66 -0.65 10.56
N VAL A 218 3.96 -1.38 9.69
CA VAL A 218 2.64 -0.98 9.18
C VAL A 218 1.61 -0.88 10.31
N TYR A 219 1.78 -1.66 11.41
CA TYR A 219 0.87 -1.57 12.56
C TYR A 219 0.81 -0.19 13.21
N LEU A 220 1.85 0.63 13.10
CA LEU A 220 1.82 2.01 13.57
C LEU A 220 0.78 2.88 12.83
N GLN A 221 0.40 2.47 11.64
CA GLN A 221 -0.57 3.20 10.82
C GLN A 221 -1.95 3.28 11.48
N ILE A 222 -2.36 2.27 12.29
CA ILE A 222 -3.68 2.29 12.95
C ILE A 222 -3.77 3.43 13.98
N LEU A 223 -2.69 3.68 14.72
CA LEU A 223 -2.67 4.75 15.70
C LEU A 223 -2.95 6.10 15.02
N TRP A 224 -2.23 6.38 13.94
CA TRP A 224 -2.41 7.62 13.19
C TRP A 224 -3.78 7.70 12.50
N SER A 225 -4.25 6.61 11.88
CA SER A 225 -5.54 6.61 11.21
C SER A 225 -6.70 6.76 12.16
N SER A 226 -6.64 6.13 13.35
CA SER A 226 -7.68 6.28 14.38
C SER A 226 -7.72 7.68 14.94
N ILE A 227 -6.56 8.33 15.19
CA ILE A 227 -6.49 9.71 15.64
C ILE A 227 -7.05 10.64 14.56
N ILE A 228 -6.65 10.49 13.31
CA ILE A 228 -7.11 11.34 12.21
C ILE A 228 -8.61 11.10 11.94
N GLY A 229 -9.06 9.84 11.93
CA GLY A 229 -10.46 9.48 11.74
C GLY A 229 -11.36 10.12 12.81
N PHE A 230 -10.95 10.03 14.07
CA PHE A 230 -11.67 10.63 15.17
C PHE A 230 -11.73 12.16 15.10
N TYR A 231 -10.58 12.85 14.99
CA TYR A 231 -10.53 14.33 15.09
C TYR A 231 -11.04 15.06 13.84
N PHE A 232 -10.84 14.49 12.64
CA PHE A 232 -11.14 15.18 11.39
C PHE A 232 -12.40 14.69 10.69
N PHE A 233 -12.82 13.45 10.96
CA PHE A 233 -13.93 12.82 10.24
C PHE A 233 -15.06 12.35 11.17
N ASN A 234 -14.90 12.46 12.50
CA ASN A 234 -15.82 11.91 13.50
C ASN A 234 -16.12 10.41 13.28
N GLU A 235 -15.11 9.68 12.83
CA GLU A 235 -15.21 8.25 12.53
C GLU A 235 -14.75 7.42 13.73
N TYR A 236 -15.54 6.40 14.09
CA TYR A 236 -15.24 5.50 15.19
C TYR A 236 -15.17 4.07 14.68
N LEU A 237 -14.27 3.28 15.26
CA LEU A 237 -14.31 1.83 15.11
C LEU A 237 -15.49 1.27 15.89
N ASN A 238 -16.25 0.33 15.31
CA ASN A 238 -17.21 -0.43 16.06
C ASN A 238 -16.49 -1.43 17.01
N ASN A 239 -17.18 -1.97 18.01
CA ASN A 239 -16.58 -2.84 19.02
C ASN A 239 -15.91 -4.09 18.39
N TYR A 240 -16.52 -4.67 17.38
CA TYR A 240 -15.96 -5.83 16.68
C TYR A 240 -14.71 -5.49 15.89
N ALA A 241 -14.69 -4.31 15.23
CA ALA A 241 -13.51 -3.84 14.51
C ALA A 241 -12.35 -3.55 15.48
N ILE A 242 -12.63 -3.05 16.71
CA ILE A 242 -11.60 -2.87 17.76
C ILE A 242 -11.01 -4.23 18.15
N ILE A 243 -11.85 -5.25 18.41
CA ILE A 243 -11.39 -6.60 18.74
C ILE A 243 -10.55 -7.16 17.58
N GLY A 244 -11.01 -7.01 16.34
CA GLY A 244 -10.30 -7.45 15.16
C GLY A 244 -8.95 -6.76 14.99
N ALA A 245 -8.87 -5.44 15.21
CA ALA A 245 -7.64 -4.68 15.18
C ALA A 245 -6.63 -5.17 16.24
N CYS A 246 -7.09 -5.41 17.48
CA CYS A 246 -6.26 -5.97 18.55
C CYS A 246 -5.70 -7.34 18.16
N LEU A 247 -6.52 -8.24 17.63
CA LEU A 247 -6.08 -9.56 17.18
C LEU A 247 -5.03 -9.48 16.06
N ILE A 248 -5.23 -8.59 15.08
CA ILE A 248 -4.28 -8.38 13.99
C ILE A 248 -2.94 -7.85 14.52
N ILE A 249 -2.95 -6.89 15.45
CA ILE A 249 -1.73 -6.37 16.08
C ILE A 249 -1.01 -7.47 16.87
N ILE A 250 -1.73 -8.23 17.70
CA ILE A 250 -1.18 -9.35 18.47
C ILE A 250 -0.56 -10.39 17.52
N SER A 251 -1.23 -10.73 16.43
CA SER A 251 -0.70 -11.65 15.43
C SER A 251 0.62 -11.16 14.84
N GLY A 252 0.70 -9.86 14.54
CA GLY A 252 1.93 -9.26 14.04
C GLY A 252 3.08 -9.35 15.04
N ILE A 253 2.82 -9.05 16.31
CA ILE A 253 3.84 -9.16 17.37
C ILE A 253 4.33 -10.60 17.50
N ILE A 254 3.43 -11.59 17.47
CA ILE A 254 3.79 -13.02 17.54
C ILE A 254 4.61 -13.47 16.32
N SER A 255 4.39 -12.88 15.14
CA SER A 255 5.12 -13.26 13.92
C SER A 255 6.60 -12.88 13.94
N VAL A 256 6.97 -11.79 14.65
CA VAL A 256 8.32 -11.22 14.65
C VAL A 256 9.38 -12.18 15.23
N PRO A 257 9.24 -12.75 16.44
CA PRO A 257 10.23 -13.68 17.00
C PRO A 257 10.46 -14.90 16.13
N GLY A 258 9.39 -15.38 15.49
CA GLY A 258 9.45 -16.51 14.57
C GLY A 258 10.34 -16.28 13.36
N GLN A 259 10.41 -15.05 12.89
CA GLN A 259 11.23 -14.66 11.75
C GLN A 259 12.70 -14.49 12.15
N PHE A 260 12.97 -13.93 13.34
CA PHE A 260 14.35 -13.77 13.84
C PHE A 260 15.03 -15.11 14.12
N LYS A 261 14.31 -16.13 14.61
CA LYS A 261 14.86 -17.45 14.87
C LYS A 261 15.33 -18.16 13.59
N GLN A 262 14.64 -17.94 12.45
CA GLN A 262 15.05 -18.49 11.15
C GLN A 262 16.34 -17.87 10.60
N ILE A 263 16.73 -16.69 11.05
CA ILE A 263 17.94 -15.99 10.58
C ILE A 263 19.18 -16.55 11.27
N ASN A 264 19.04 -16.96 12.53
CA ASN A 264 20.15 -17.50 13.33
C ASN A 264 20.43 -18.98 13.05
N ASP A 265 19.46 -19.71 12.46
CA ASP A 265 19.59 -21.14 12.13
C ASP A 265 20.15 -21.37 10.71
N LYS A 266 20.64 -20.33 10.02
CA LYS A 266 21.32 -20.36 8.71
C LYS A 266 22.72 -19.78 8.77
#